data_6a0a427b81dedf0b445c91d6936f901f
#
_entry.id   6a0a427b81dedf0b445c91d6936f901f
#
_cell.length_a   1.000
_cell.length_b   1.000
_cell.length_c   1.000
_cell.angle_alpha   90.00
_cell.angle_beta   90.00
_cell.angle_gamma   90.00
#
_symmetry.space_group_name_H-M   'P 1'
#
loop_
_entity.id
_entity.type
_entity.pdbx_description
1 polymer ?
#
loop_
_entity_poly.entity_id
_entity_poly.type
_entity_poly.pdbx_seq_one_letter_code
_entity_poly.pdbx_strand_id
1 'polypeptide(L)'
;GNLLMTLPEQIIQSLGRSDDFSGVFIAVSPQFIDRTFTQMKELLSFMFYIKEHPCIPLNKEEQECMMEYHSFLWKKVKMRDNAFRKEIAKGIIAAMFYDIYNFCRKHMPANEIRPKSRKEELFEKFMREVSANYKIDRSVTFYANKLCLTPKHLSGVVKEVSGKTAGEWIDNFVILEARALLKSSEMSVQEIAEYLHFANQSFFGKYFKHYVGMSPKEYRRS
;
A
#
# COMPACT_ATOMS: atom_id res chain seq x y z
N GLY A 1 -4.35 -26.38 2.88
CA GLY A 1 -5.14 -25.25 2.37
C GLY A 1 -4.30 -24.22 1.67
N ASN A 2 -4.96 -23.22 1.12
CA ASN A 2 -4.29 -22.17 0.35
C ASN A 2 -4.70 -20.80 0.88
N LEU A 3 -3.79 -19.85 0.83
CA LEU A 3 -4.07 -18.42 1.02
C LEU A 3 -4.17 -17.76 -0.35
N LEU A 4 -5.35 -17.24 -0.68
CA LEU A 4 -5.53 -16.41 -1.87
C LEU A 4 -5.43 -14.94 -1.46
N MET A 5 -4.50 -14.23 -2.06
CA MET A 5 -4.34 -12.79 -1.88
C MET A 5 -4.66 -12.04 -3.18
N THR A 6 -5.40 -10.97 -3.06
CA THR A 6 -5.76 -10.12 -4.19
C THR A 6 -5.38 -8.68 -3.91
N LEU A 7 -4.85 -8.03 -4.92
CA LEU A 7 -4.49 -6.61 -4.87
C LEU A 7 -5.68 -5.74 -5.32
N PRO A 8 -5.70 -4.46 -4.95
CA PRO A 8 -6.68 -3.52 -5.48
C PRO A 8 -6.73 -3.57 -7.02
N GLU A 9 -7.92 -3.35 -7.58
CA GLU A 9 -8.19 -3.35 -9.02
C GLU A 9 -8.10 -4.73 -9.72
N GLN A 10 -7.86 -5.83 -8.98
CA GLN A 10 -7.96 -7.17 -9.52
C GLN A 10 -9.42 -7.66 -9.47
N ILE A 11 -9.86 -8.25 -10.59
CA ILE A 11 -11.18 -8.89 -10.71
C ILE A 11 -11.01 -10.39 -10.43
N ILE A 12 -11.74 -10.89 -9.45
CA ILE A 12 -11.78 -12.32 -9.14
C ILE A 12 -13.09 -12.87 -9.69
N GLN A 13 -12.98 -13.91 -10.48
CA GLN A 13 -14.14 -14.66 -10.96
C GLN A 13 -14.06 -16.08 -10.41
N SER A 14 -15.10 -16.50 -9.66
CA SER A 14 -15.25 -17.90 -9.28
C SER A 14 -15.81 -18.69 -10.47
N LEU A 15 -15.05 -19.65 -10.96
CA LEU A 15 -15.47 -20.54 -12.05
C LEU A 15 -16.18 -21.81 -11.53
N GLY A 16 -16.06 -22.09 -10.24
CA GLY A 16 -16.65 -23.23 -9.57
C GLY A 16 -16.09 -23.40 -8.17
N ARG A 17 -16.72 -24.25 -7.38
CA ARG A 17 -16.21 -24.68 -6.07
C ARG A 17 -16.55 -26.14 -5.86
N SER A 18 -15.71 -26.86 -5.10
CA SER A 18 -16.02 -28.22 -4.63
C SER A 18 -17.04 -28.17 -3.49
N ASP A 19 -17.71 -29.30 -3.25
CA ASP A 19 -18.75 -29.42 -2.20
C ASP A 19 -18.17 -29.25 -0.78
N ASP A 20 -16.89 -29.56 -0.60
CA ASP A 20 -16.14 -29.44 0.66
C ASP A 20 -15.41 -28.10 0.81
N PHE A 21 -15.62 -27.17 -0.12
CA PHE A 21 -14.97 -25.85 -0.05
C PHE A 21 -15.41 -25.08 1.20
N SER A 22 -14.43 -24.72 2.01
CA SER A 22 -14.60 -23.82 3.15
C SER A 22 -13.51 -22.78 3.17
N GLY A 23 -13.82 -21.58 3.62
CA GLY A 23 -12.84 -20.49 3.68
C GLY A 23 -13.28 -19.32 4.53
N VAL A 24 -12.31 -18.51 4.94
CA VAL A 24 -12.53 -17.24 5.62
C VAL A 24 -11.99 -16.11 4.77
N PHE A 25 -12.57 -14.94 4.91
CA PHE A 25 -12.22 -13.76 4.13
C PHE A 25 -11.86 -12.60 5.06
N ILE A 26 -10.77 -11.91 4.74
CA ILE A 26 -10.41 -10.63 5.33
C ILE A 26 -10.36 -9.61 4.19
N ALA A 27 -11.34 -8.70 4.15
CA ALA A 27 -11.33 -7.59 3.20
C ALA A 27 -10.79 -6.33 3.90
N VAL A 28 -9.77 -5.74 3.32
CA VAL A 28 -9.11 -4.55 3.85
C VAL A 28 -9.21 -3.43 2.82
N SER A 29 -9.71 -2.27 3.22
CA SER A 29 -9.80 -1.14 2.29
C SER A 29 -8.41 -0.60 1.92
N PRO A 30 -8.21 -0.10 0.68
CA PRO A 30 -6.94 0.51 0.29
C PRO A 30 -6.49 1.60 1.25
N GLN A 31 -7.41 2.45 1.72
CA GLN A 31 -7.12 3.54 2.67
C GLN A 31 -6.63 3.03 4.04
N PHE A 32 -7.05 1.83 4.43
CA PHE A 32 -6.57 1.21 5.67
C PHE A 32 -5.15 0.66 5.49
N ILE A 33 -4.89 0.01 4.36
CA ILE A 33 -3.56 -0.50 3.98
C ILE A 33 -2.56 0.65 3.90
N ASP A 34 -2.87 1.70 3.18
CA ASP A 34 -2.02 2.87 2.98
C ASP A 34 -1.51 3.46 4.30
N ARG A 35 -2.40 3.54 5.31
CA ARG A 35 -2.04 4.08 6.63
C ARG A 35 -1.22 3.12 7.50
N THR A 36 -1.35 1.83 7.26
CA THR A 36 -0.74 0.79 8.10
C THR A 36 0.67 0.44 7.60
N PHE A 37 0.89 0.50 6.29
CA PHE A 37 2.08 -0.06 5.64
C PHE A 37 3.04 0.97 5.03
N THR A 38 2.81 2.27 5.23
CA THR A 38 3.66 3.35 4.69
C THR A 38 5.15 3.21 5.05
N GLN A 39 5.47 2.45 6.10
CA GLN A 39 6.84 2.27 6.59
C GLN A 39 7.46 0.90 6.25
N MET A 40 6.71 0.00 5.62
CA MET A 40 7.21 -1.36 5.34
C MET A 40 8.00 -1.37 4.03
N LYS A 41 9.33 -1.38 4.14
CA LYS A 41 10.25 -1.46 2.98
C LYS A 41 10.05 -2.73 2.15
N GLU A 42 9.62 -3.80 2.80
CA GLU A 42 9.40 -5.12 2.22
C GLU A 42 8.09 -5.24 1.44
N LEU A 43 7.14 -4.32 1.69
CA LEU A 43 5.80 -4.38 1.11
C LEU A 43 5.80 -4.37 -0.42
N LEU A 44 6.68 -3.60 -1.03
CA LEU A 44 6.76 -3.51 -2.49
C LEU A 44 7.20 -4.84 -3.12
N SER A 45 8.27 -5.44 -2.60
CA SER A 45 8.75 -6.75 -3.07
C SER A 45 7.67 -7.81 -2.87
N PHE A 46 6.96 -7.75 -1.76
CA PHE A 46 5.84 -8.63 -1.46
C PHE A 46 4.66 -8.44 -2.42
N MET A 47 4.28 -7.20 -2.73
CA MET A 47 3.20 -6.92 -3.70
C MET A 47 3.52 -7.45 -5.10
N PHE A 48 4.78 -7.35 -5.54
CA PHE A 48 5.19 -7.95 -6.81
C PHE A 48 5.10 -9.46 -6.79
N TYR A 49 5.55 -10.09 -5.70
CA TYR A 49 5.43 -11.52 -5.55
C TYR A 49 3.97 -11.98 -5.59
N ILE A 50 3.09 -11.36 -4.83
CA ILE A 50 1.66 -11.68 -4.80
C ILE A 50 0.98 -11.45 -6.16
N LYS A 51 1.42 -10.45 -6.93
CA LYS A 51 0.88 -10.22 -8.28
C LYS A 51 1.13 -11.40 -9.22
N GLU A 52 2.31 -12.02 -9.10
CA GLU A 52 2.71 -13.18 -9.90
C GLU A 52 2.19 -14.51 -9.28
N HIS A 53 2.10 -14.57 -7.96
CA HIS A 53 1.72 -15.76 -7.19
C HIS A 53 0.58 -15.45 -6.20
N PRO A 54 -0.65 -15.23 -6.70
CA PRO A 54 -1.77 -14.81 -5.84
C PRO A 54 -2.26 -15.93 -4.90
N CYS A 55 -1.94 -17.20 -5.20
CA CYS A 55 -2.32 -18.37 -4.43
C CYS A 55 -1.09 -19.01 -3.79
N ILE A 56 -1.03 -18.99 -2.46
CA ILE A 56 0.11 -19.46 -1.67
C ILE A 56 -0.34 -20.72 -0.95
N PRO A 57 0.31 -21.89 -1.19
CA PRO A 57 0.04 -23.09 -0.42
C PRO A 57 0.53 -22.88 1.02
N LEU A 58 -0.31 -23.23 1.99
CA LEU A 58 0.04 -23.17 3.41
C LEU A 58 0.12 -24.57 4.00
N ASN A 59 1.14 -24.84 4.80
CA ASN A 59 1.18 -26.03 5.64
C ASN A 59 0.16 -25.93 6.79
N LYS A 60 0.03 -26.96 7.60
CA LYS A 60 -0.98 -27.01 8.65
C LYS A 60 -0.78 -25.95 9.73
N GLU A 61 0.45 -25.74 10.16
CA GLU A 61 0.79 -24.73 11.18
C GLU A 61 0.53 -23.29 10.67
N GLU A 62 0.86 -23.01 9.42
CA GLU A 62 0.61 -21.71 8.77
C GLU A 62 -0.90 -21.46 8.59
N GLN A 63 -1.68 -22.48 8.28
CA GLN A 63 -3.14 -22.38 8.23
C GLN A 63 -3.73 -22.06 9.62
N GLU A 64 -3.28 -22.78 10.65
CA GLU A 64 -3.70 -22.54 12.04
C GLU A 64 -3.37 -21.10 12.46
N CYS A 65 -2.16 -20.61 12.17
CA CYS A 65 -1.75 -19.24 12.42
C CYS A 65 -2.67 -18.22 11.72
N MET A 66 -3.03 -18.43 10.45
CA MET A 66 -3.95 -17.54 9.73
C MET A 66 -5.36 -17.55 10.32
N MET A 67 -5.84 -18.69 10.78
CA MET A 67 -7.13 -18.82 11.45
C MET A 67 -7.16 -18.13 12.83
N GLU A 68 -6.06 -18.17 13.55
CA GLU A 68 -5.89 -17.41 14.81
C GLU A 68 -5.95 -15.91 14.55
N TYR A 69 -5.22 -15.38 13.55
CA TYR A 69 -5.31 -13.97 13.14
C TYR A 69 -6.74 -13.57 12.78
N HIS A 70 -7.42 -14.38 11.97
CA HIS A 70 -8.81 -14.12 11.60
C HIS A 70 -9.72 -14.06 12.84
N SER A 71 -9.64 -15.04 13.71
CA SER A 71 -10.46 -15.15 14.92
C SER A 71 -10.20 -13.99 15.89
N PHE A 72 -8.92 -13.64 16.06
CA PHE A 72 -8.53 -12.53 16.93
C PHE A 72 -8.97 -11.17 16.37
N LEU A 73 -8.74 -10.95 15.07
CA LEU A 73 -9.19 -9.75 14.37
C LEU A 73 -10.71 -9.59 14.46
N TRP A 74 -11.46 -10.66 14.19
CA TRP A 74 -12.92 -10.70 14.27
C TRP A 74 -13.44 -10.31 15.64
N LYS A 75 -12.85 -10.90 16.70
CA LYS A 75 -13.18 -10.58 18.10
C LYS A 75 -12.95 -9.09 18.39
N LYS A 76 -11.79 -8.54 17.96
CA LYS A 76 -11.43 -7.14 18.24
C LYS A 76 -12.27 -6.14 17.45
N VAL A 77 -12.58 -6.45 16.19
CA VAL A 77 -13.41 -5.57 15.35
C VAL A 77 -14.87 -5.48 15.85
N LYS A 78 -15.38 -6.53 16.48
CA LYS A 78 -16.70 -6.53 17.09
C LYS A 78 -16.83 -5.72 18.39
N MET A 79 -15.74 -5.41 19.08
CA MET A 79 -15.73 -4.65 20.34
C MET A 79 -15.97 -3.16 20.06
N ARG A 80 -17.23 -2.77 19.82
CA ARG A 80 -17.61 -1.39 19.41
C ARG A 80 -17.25 -0.32 20.44
N ASP A 81 -17.24 -0.68 21.71
CA ASP A 81 -16.98 0.23 22.83
C ASP A 81 -15.47 0.47 23.07
N ASN A 82 -14.59 -0.21 22.36
CA ASN A 82 -13.16 0.01 22.47
C ASN A 82 -12.72 1.20 21.60
N ALA A 83 -12.29 2.28 22.25
CA ALA A 83 -11.80 3.48 21.60
C ALA A 83 -10.62 3.24 20.64
N PHE A 84 -9.78 2.25 20.95
CA PHE A 84 -8.57 1.89 20.16
C PHE A 84 -8.80 0.73 19.19
N ARG A 85 -10.05 0.38 18.90
CA ARG A 85 -10.40 -0.76 18.02
C ARG A 85 -9.72 -0.71 16.67
N LYS A 86 -9.65 0.46 16.04
CA LYS A 86 -9.01 0.66 14.73
C LYS A 86 -7.50 0.45 14.79
N GLU A 87 -6.87 0.96 15.82
CA GLU A 87 -5.42 0.85 16.06
C GLU A 87 -5.03 -0.60 16.36
N ILE A 88 -5.82 -1.30 17.16
CA ILE A 88 -5.64 -2.73 17.42
C ILE A 88 -5.77 -3.54 16.13
N ALA A 89 -6.81 -3.27 15.31
CA ALA A 89 -6.99 -3.95 14.03
C ALA A 89 -5.81 -3.71 13.08
N LYS A 90 -5.25 -2.48 13.03
CA LYS A 90 -4.04 -2.17 12.26
C LYS A 90 -2.84 -2.99 12.72
N GLY A 91 -2.61 -3.07 14.03
CA GLY A 91 -1.51 -3.86 14.59
C GLY A 91 -1.62 -5.34 14.25
N ILE A 92 -2.82 -5.92 14.38
CA ILE A 92 -3.08 -7.33 14.04
C ILE A 92 -2.83 -7.58 12.54
N ILE A 93 -3.36 -6.72 11.67
CA ILE A 93 -3.18 -6.86 10.21
C ILE A 93 -1.71 -6.68 9.84
N ALA A 94 -0.98 -5.74 10.46
CA ALA A 94 0.44 -5.58 10.21
C ALA A 94 1.24 -6.84 10.60
N ALA A 95 0.98 -7.41 11.77
CA ALA A 95 1.62 -8.66 12.22
C ALA A 95 1.30 -9.82 11.24
N MET A 96 0.03 -9.99 10.88
CA MET A 96 -0.41 -11.00 9.91
C MET A 96 0.33 -10.88 8.58
N PHE A 97 0.53 -9.66 8.07
CA PHE A 97 1.27 -9.45 6.83
C PHE A 97 2.75 -9.87 6.93
N TYR A 98 3.41 -9.63 8.06
CA TYR A 98 4.79 -10.08 8.26
C TYR A 98 4.89 -11.61 8.27
N ASP A 99 3.93 -12.29 8.89
CA ASP A 99 3.90 -13.76 8.87
C ASP A 99 3.61 -14.29 7.47
N ILE A 100 2.65 -13.71 6.74
CA ILE A 100 2.38 -14.09 5.34
C ILE A 100 3.65 -13.88 4.49
N TYR A 101 4.35 -12.74 4.65
CA TYR A 101 5.59 -12.50 3.94
C TYR A 101 6.67 -13.54 4.28
N ASN A 102 6.77 -13.94 5.56
CA ASN A 102 7.68 -15.00 5.98
C ASN A 102 7.29 -16.36 5.39
N PHE A 103 6.00 -16.69 5.31
CA PHE A 103 5.52 -17.92 4.67
C PHE A 103 5.86 -17.92 3.17
N CYS A 104 5.61 -16.81 2.47
CA CYS A 104 6.01 -16.68 1.07
C CYS A 104 7.50 -16.95 0.89
N ARG A 105 8.36 -16.38 1.74
CA ARG A 105 9.81 -16.60 1.66
C ARG A 105 10.23 -18.07 1.87
N LYS A 106 9.52 -18.79 2.73
CA LYS A 106 9.79 -20.22 2.96
C LYS A 106 9.37 -21.09 1.79
N HIS A 107 8.27 -20.74 1.13
CA HIS A 107 7.71 -21.46 0.00
C HIS A 107 8.33 -21.07 -1.35
N MET A 108 9.08 -19.97 -1.39
CA MET A 108 9.85 -19.60 -2.57
C MET A 108 10.94 -20.65 -2.80
N PRO A 109 10.96 -21.33 -3.95
CA PRO A 109 12.10 -22.15 -4.32
C PRO A 109 13.37 -21.30 -4.30
N ALA A 110 14.47 -21.82 -3.77
CA ALA A 110 15.75 -21.11 -3.71
C ALA A 110 16.20 -20.55 -5.08
N ASN A 111 15.74 -21.17 -6.17
CA ASN A 111 15.98 -20.76 -7.56
C ASN A 111 15.01 -19.66 -8.05
N GLU A 112 13.93 -19.35 -7.33
CA GLU A 112 12.99 -18.28 -7.64
C GLU A 112 13.25 -16.99 -6.83
N ILE A 113 14.27 -16.98 -5.98
CA ILE A 113 14.95 -15.75 -5.63
C ILE A 113 15.70 -15.30 -6.90
N ARG A 114 14.93 -15.08 -7.96
CA ARG A 114 15.42 -14.48 -9.17
C ARG A 114 16.13 -13.19 -8.78
N PRO A 115 17.39 -12.99 -9.16
CA PRO A 115 18.03 -11.71 -8.95
C PRO A 115 17.10 -10.64 -9.56
N LYS A 116 16.78 -9.63 -8.78
CA LYS A 116 15.93 -8.52 -9.24
C LYS A 116 16.47 -8.03 -10.57
N SER A 117 15.59 -7.82 -11.52
CA SER A 117 15.99 -7.17 -12.76
C SER A 117 16.50 -5.76 -12.46
N ARG A 118 17.37 -5.21 -13.29
CA ARG A 118 17.83 -3.81 -13.15
C ARG A 118 16.67 -2.81 -13.09
N LYS A 119 15.56 -3.12 -13.75
CA LYS A 119 14.35 -2.28 -13.73
C LYS A 119 13.64 -2.34 -12.39
N GLU A 120 13.54 -3.51 -11.76
CA GLU A 120 12.96 -3.69 -10.42
C GLU A 120 13.83 -3.01 -9.36
N GLU A 121 15.14 -3.14 -9.45
CA GLU A 121 16.08 -2.43 -8.55
C GLU A 121 15.94 -0.90 -8.69
N LEU A 122 15.79 -0.43 -9.93
CA LEU A 122 15.59 1.00 -10.20
C LEU A 122 14.26 1.49 -9.64
N PHE A 123 13.20 0.71 -9.81
CA PHE A 123 11.90 1.02 -9.24
C PHE A 123 11.96 1.10 -7.71
N GLU A 124 12.63 0.17 -7.04
CA GLU A 124 12.82 0.22 -5.59
C GLU A 124 13.63 1.45 -5.13
N LYS A 125 14.68 1.81 -5.87
CA LYS A 125 15.43 3.04 -5.61
C LYS A 125 14.54 4.25 -5.76
N PHE A 126 13.73 4.32 -6.82
CA PHE A 126 12.75 5.38 -7.04
C PHE A 126 11.76 5.48 -5.88
N MET A 127 11.18 4.37 -5.44
CA MET A 127 10.20 4.36 -4.33
C MET A 127 10.82 4.81 -3.01
N ARG A 128 12.08 4.46 -2.73
CA ARG A 128 12.81 4.97 -1.57
C ARG A 128 13.00 6.49 -1.63
N GLU A 129 13.38 7.00 -2.81
CA GLU A 129 13.54 8.45 -2.99
C GLU A 129 12.19 9.18 -2.88
N VAL A 130 11.10 8.61 -3.41
CA VAL A 130 9.77 9.19 -3.25
C VAL A 130 9.37 9.21 -1.78
N SER A 131 9.49 8.10 -1.07
CA SER A 131 9.16 8.03 0.36
C SER A 131 9.94 9.04 1.21
N ALA A 132 11.17 9.32 0.85
CA ALA A 132 12.02 10.27 1.58
C ALA A 132 11.75 11.74 1.22
N ASN A 133 11.25 12.04 0.01
CA ASN A 133 11.27 13.38 -0.53
C ASN A 133 9.91 13.91 -1.06
N TYR A 134 8.83 13.11 -1.07
CA TYR A 134 7.53 13.52 -1.64
C TYR A 134 6.96 14.82 -1.04
N LYS A 135 7.35 15.16 0.19
CA LYS A 135 6.97 16.41 0.85
C LYS A 135 7.74 17.62 0.28
N ILE A 136 8.93 17.40 -0.27
CA ILE A 136 9.84 18.46 -0.71
C ILE A 136 9.63 18.79 -2.19
N ASP A 137 9.60 17.76 -3.04
CA ASP A 137 9.46 17.93 -4.48
C ASP A 137 8.55 16.84 -5.10
N ARG A 138 7.69 17.25 -6.02
CA ARG A 138 6.74 16.39 -6.71
C ARG A 138 7.08 16.17 -8.18
N SER A 139 8.14 16.81 -8.67
CA SER A 139 8.51 16.70 -10.08
C SER A 139 9.23 15.38 -10.36
N VAL A 140 8.84 14.70 -11.40
CA VAL A 140 9.55 13.49 -11.86
C VAL A 140 11.01 13.80 -12.17
N THR A 141 11.31 15.03 -12.61
CA THR A 141 12.66 15.50 -12.90
C THR A 141 13.57 15.47 -11.67
N PHE A 142 13.07 15.86 -10.50
CA PHE A 142 13.82 15.79 -9.25
C PHE A 142 14.31 14.37 -8.95
N TYR A 143 13.42 13.39 -9.02
CA TYR A 143 13.73 11.98 -8.76
C TYR A 143 14.63 11.38 -9.86
N ALA A 144 14.40 11.75 -11.10
CA ALA A 144 15.24 11.31 -12.22
C ALA A 144 16.68 11.79 -12.04
N ASN A 145 16.88 13.06 -11.67
CA ASN A 145 18.21 13.62 -11.39
C ASN A 145 18.90 12.90 -10.24
N LYS A 146 18.18 12.61 -9.14
CA LYS A 146 18.72 11.85 -8.00
C LYS A 146 19.19 10.45 -8.38
N LEU A 147 18.53 9.85 -9.37
CA LEU A 147 18.85 8.50 -9.86
C LEU A 147 19.78 8.52 -11.09
N CYS A 148 20.29 9.69 -11.48
CA CYS A 148 21.14 9.88 -12.67
C CYS A 148 20.47 9.39 -13.96
N LEU A 149 19.17 9.68 -14.12
CA LEU A 149 18.35 9.27 -15.27
C LEU A 149 17.64 10.45 -15.91
N THR A 150 17.15 10.24 -17.13
CA THR A 150 16.18 11.17 -17.73
C THR A 150 14.77 10.92 -17.19
N PRO A 151 13.91 11.94 -17.05
CA PRO A 151 12.51 11.77 -16.63
C PRO A 151 11.73 10.78 -17.48
N LYS A 152 11.97 10.77 -18.79
CA LYS A 152 11.34 9.84 -19.74
C LYS A 152 11.74 8.39 -19.44
N HIS A 153 13.04 8.13 -19.21
CA HIS A 153 13.53 6.79 -18.91
C HIS A 153 12.98 6.30 -17.56
N LEU A 154 13.05 7.14 -16.52
CA LEU A 154 12.50 6.81 -15.20
C LEU A 154 11.01 6.47 -15.30
N SER A 155 10.19 7.33 -15.93
CA SER A 155 8.75 7.10 -16.07
C SER A 155 8.44 5.83 -16.86
N GLY A 156 9.24 5.53 -17.90
CA GLY A 156 9.09 4.32 -18.70
C GLY A 156 9.34 3.06 -17.86
N VAL A 157 10.45 3.02 -17.12
CA VAL A 157 10.79 1.88 -16.25
C VAL A 157 9.76 1.70 -15.14
N VAL A 158 9.38 2.79 -14.45
CA VAL A 158 8.39 2.74 -13.39
C VAL A 158 7.06 2.21 -13.91
N LYS A 159 6.59 2.68 -15.07
CA LYS A 159 5.33 2.22 -15.67
C LYS A 159 5.39 0.76 -16.11
N GLU A 160 6.51 0.33 -16.69
CA GLU A 160 6.71 -1.06 -17.12
C GLU A 160 6.67 -2.03 -15.91
N VAL A 161 7.33 -1.66 -14.81
CA VAL A 161 7.40 -2.51 -13.61
C VAL A 161 6.11 -2.50 -12.82
N SER A 162 5.50 -1.33 -12.61
CA SER A 162 4.39 -1.15 -11.66
C SER A 162 3.00 -0.96 -12.29
N GLY A 163 2.94 -0.72 -13.59
CA GLY A 163 1.72 -0.37 -14.30
C GLY A 163 1.30 1.10 -14.15
N LYS A 164 1.92 1.86 -13.22
CA LYS A 164 1.65 3.28 -12.95
C LYS A 164 2.85 4.14 -13.34
N THR A 165 2.61 5.37 -13.75
CA THR A 165 3.69 6.33 -14.04
C THR A 165 4.39 6.80 -12.77
N ALA A 166 5.61 7.35 -12.91
CA ALA A 166 6.34 7.92 -11.79
C ALA A 166 5.57 9.08 -11.13
N GLY A 167 4.88 9.91 -11.93
CA GLY A 167 4.02 10.99 -11.41
C GLY A 167 2.89 10.45 -10.56
N GLU A 168 2.14 9.43 -11.03
CA GLU A 168 1.06 8.82 -10.26
C GLU A 168 1.53 8.24 -8.92
N TRP A 169 2.73 7.68 -8.86
CA TRP A 169 3.30 7.21 -7.59
C TRP A 169 3.60 8.36 -6.63
N ILE A 170 4.23 9.43 -7.11
CA ILE A 170 4.53 10.63 -6.31
C ILE A 170 3.22 11.22 -5.78
N ASP A 171 2.23 11.40 -6.64
CA ASP A 171 0.93 11.95 -6.30
C ASP A 171 0.21 11.10 -5.24
N ASN A 172 0.30 9.77 -5.34
CA ASN A 172 -0.27 8.86 -4.35
C ASN A 172 0.32 9.10 -2.94
N PHE A 173 1.65 9.28 -2.81
CA PHE A 173 2.29 9.57 -1.52
C PHE A 173 1.82 10.91 -0.96
N VAL A 174 1.76 11.94 -1.80
CA VAL A 174 1.32 13.29 -1.38
C VAL A 174 -0.14 13.29 -0.93
N ILE A 175 -1.01 12.63 -1.69
CA ILE A 175 -2.44 12.54 -1.36
C ILE A 175 -2.67 11.72 -0.09
N LEU A 176 -1.92 10.64 0.10
CA LEU A 176 -1.99 9.82 1.29
C LEU A 176 -1.65 10.63 2.55
N GLU A 177 -0.53 11.35 2.53
CA GLU A 177 -0.12 12.22 3.63
C GLU A 177 -1.15 13.34 3.87
N ALA A 178 -1.63 13.98 2.81
CA ALA A 178 -2.65 15.02 2.90
C ALA A 178 -3.93 14.51 3.57
N ARG A 179 -4.39 13.32 3.20
CA ARG A 179 -5.55 12.66 3.84
C ARG A 179 -5.30 12.38 5.33
N ALA A 180 -4.11 11.87 5.66
CA ALA A 180 -3.73 11.60 7.03
C ALA A 180 -3.73 12.88 7.88
N LEU A 181 -3.09 13.95 7.41
CA LEU A 181 -3.02 15.24 8.11
C LEU A 181 -4.41 15.87 8.26
N LEU A 182 -5.25 15.81 7.24
CA LEU A 182 -6.62 16.33 7.31
C LEU A 182 -7.50 15.62 8.36
N LYS A 183 -7.24 14.34 8.64
CA LYS A 183 -8.04 13.54 9.59
C LYS A 183 -7.45 13.43 10.98
N SER A 184 -6.14 13.52 11.13
CA SER A 184 -5.44 13.20 12.38
C SER A 184 -4.65 14.36 12.98
N SER A 185 -4.66 15.55 12.36
CA SER A 185 -3.97 16.72 12.90
C SER A 185 -4.90 17.93 13.04
N GLU A 186 -4.53 18.86 13.93
CA GLU A 186 -5.19 20.17 14.11
C GLU A 186 -4.71 21.21 13.08
N MET A 187 -3.80 20.86 12.18
CA MET A 187 -3.29 21.77 11.16
C MET A 187 -4.43 22.31 10.28
N SER A 188 -4.43 23.60 10.04
CA SER A 188 -5.32 24.22 9.05
C SER A 188 -5.02 23.71 7.64
N VAL A 189 -5.94 23.91 6.70
CA VAL A 189 -5.72 23.53 5.29
C VAL A 189 -4.54 24.29 4.69
N GLN A 190 -4.30 25.52 5.15
CA GLN A 190 -3.17 26.33 4.74
C GLN A 190 -1.85 25.75 5.26
N GLU A 191 -1.76 25.42 6.54
CA GLU A 191 -0.57 24.81 7.13
C GLU A 191 -0.24 23.45 6.48
N ILE A 192 -1.25 22.64 6.13
CA ILE A 192 -1.04 21.39 5.38
C ILE A 192 -0.48 21.69 3.98
N ALA A 193 -0.98 22.70 3.29
CA ALA A 193 -0.47 23.11 1.98
C ALA A 193 1.01 23.55 2.08
N GLU A 194 1.36 24.31 3.10
CA GLU A 194 2.73 24.76 3.39
C GLU A 194 3.64 23.57 3.75
N TYR A 195 3.17 22.69 4.64
CA TYR A 195 3.90 21.47 5.04
C TYR A 195 4.21 20.55 3.87
N LEU A 196 3.30 20.45 2.89
CA LEU A 196 3.46 19.66 1.67
C LEU A 196 4.09 20.48 0.52
N HIS A 197 4.66 21.66 0.81
CA HIS A 197 5.34 22.53 -0.15
C HIS A 197 4.50 22.90 -1.38
N PHE A 198 3.19 23.14 -1.19
CA PHE A 198 2.38 23.77 -2.24
C PHE A 198 2.56 25.28 -2.25
N ALA A 199 2.55 25.87 -3.45
CA ALA A 199 2.72 27.32 -3.60
C ALA A 199 1.70 28.14 -2.80
N ASN A 200 0.48 27.61 -2.62
CA ASN A 200 -0.56 28.17 -1.75
C ASN A 200 -1.70 27.17 -1.54
N GLN A 201 -2.59 27.50 -0.61
CA GLN A 201 -3.77 26.69 -0.27
C GLN A 201 -4.69 26.41 -1.47
N SER A 202 -4.81 27.35 -2.42
CA SER A 202 -5.70 27.18 -3.58
C SER A 202 -5.17 26.12 -4.54
N PHE A 203 -3.87 26.07 -4.79
CA PHE A 203 -3.23 25.00 -5.58
C PHE A 203 -3.37 23.66 -4.88
N PHE A 204 -3.12 23.59 -3.59
CA PHE A 204 -3.36 22.36 -2.81
C PHE A 204 -4.81 21.91 -2.91
N GLY A 205 -5.75 22.83 -2.74
CA GLY A 205 -7.19 22.51 -2.80
C GLY A 205 -7.64 21.94 -4.14
N LYS A 206 -7.16 22.51 -5.26
CA LYS A 206 -7.43 21.99 -6.61
C LYS A 206 -6.80 20.61 -6.82
N TYR A 207 -5.53 20.46 -6.45
CA TYR A 207 -4.80 19.21 -6.54
C TYR A 207 -5.50 18.11 -5.72
N PHE A 208 -5.80 18.37 -4.47
CA PHE A 208 -6.47 17.40 -3.60
C PHE A 208 -7.85 17.00 -4.14
N LYS A 209 -8.66 17.99 -4.60
CA LYS A 209 -9.97 17.73 -5.19
C LYS A 209 -9.88 16.90 -6.47
N HIS A 210 -8.86 17.11 -7.28
CA HIS A 210 -8.62 16.33 -8.51
C HIS A 210 -8.47 14.84 -8.21
N TYR A 211 -7.66 14.49 -7.18
CA TYR A 211 -7.38 13.08 -6.84
C TYR A 211 -8.40 12.43 -5.91
N VAL A 212 -9.09 13.22 -5.09
CA VAL A 212 -9.98 12.70 -4.03
C VAL A 212 -11.46 12.89 -4.37
N GLY A 213 -11.78 13.74 -5.35
CA GLY A 213 -13.14 14.04 -5.76
C GLY A 213 -13.84 15.12 -4.90
N MET A 214 -13.29 15.47 -3.74
CA MET A 214 -13.85 16.49 -2.84
C MET A 214 -12.77 17.43 -2.31
N SER A 215 -13.16 18.61 -1.83
CA SER A 215 -12.22 19.59 -1.29
C SER A 215 -11.61 19.11 0.05
N PRO A 216 -10.43 19.64 0.45
CA PRO A 216 -9.82 19.33 1.74
C PRO A 216 -10.73 19.60 2.93
N LYS A 217 -11.54 20.69 2.88
CA LYS A 217 -12.50 21.03 3.95
C LYS A 217 -13.63 20.03 4.06
N GLU A 218 -14.19 19.61 2.93
CA GLU A 218 -15.24 18.56 2.88
C GLU A 218 -14.68 17.24 3.39
N TYR A 219 -13.49 16.86 2.94
CA TYR A 219 -12.82 15.62 3.38
C TYR A 219 -12.53 15.61 4.89
N ARG A 220 -12.16 16.74 5.49
CA ARG A 220 -11.94 16.85 6.94
C ARG A 220 -13.20 16.57 7.73
N ARG A 221 -14.35 17.01 7.24
CA ARG A 221 -15.66 16.89 7.91
C ARG A 221 -16.33 15.53 7.71
N SER A 222 -15.99 14.81 6.62
CA SER A 222 -16.52 13.47 6.34
C SER A 222 -15.92 12.43 7.30
#